data_5db10125b62a65fbbc9f25253771d98c
#
_entry.id   5db10125b62a65fbbc9f25253771d98c
#
_cell.length_a   1.000
_cell.length_b   1.000
_cell.length_c   1.000
_cell.angle_alpha   90.00
_cell.angle_beta   90.00
_cell.angle_gamma   90.00
#
_symmetry.space_group_name_H-M   'P 1'
#
loop_
_entity.id
_entity.type
_entity.pdbx_description
1 polymer ?
#
loop_
_entity_poly.entity_id
_entity_poly.type
_entity_poly.pdbx_seq_one_letter_code
_entity_poly.pdbx_strand_id
1 'polypeptide(L)'
;MKIHEYQGKQILREFGVPVPRGIPAFTVDEAVKAAQELGGPVWVVKAQIHADGRGKGGGVKVAKSLEQVREFATNILGMQLITHQTGPAGQKVRRLFIEDGADIKKELYVSMVLDRGTQRVALLASSEGGMDIEEVAHSNPDAIKKVFIDPGVGLTDKQCDEISGAIGIPPASFAEARKCLQGLYHAYIDKDAALAEINPLVVTGNGSVVALDAKFNFDANALYRHPDIVAMRDLDEEDPAEIEASKFDLAYISLDGNIGCLVNGAGLAMATMDTIKLYGGEPANFLDVGGGATTEKVTEAFKIMLKNPNLKAILVNIFGGIMKCDTIAEGVVAASKAVGLKVPLVVRMKGTNEDLGKEILAKSGLPIIIANNMGEAAEKVVAAAKGVKSAPAAAATAALATGVVSAAATQAATVTAPAAVAATSKPLEPSAPAAGWMKWLMVIVSTILVALLLRQCSQLKEAPVAPAAPKAVEAPKADAAKPAEAPKVEAPAPAAEPAKTDAPKADAPKAEVKKAASGTTRVEIVA
;
A
#
# COMPACT_ATOMS: atom_id res chain seq x y z
N MET A 1 5.33 -1.40 -1.47
CA MET A 1 6.29 -0.25 -1.47
C MET A 1 6.41 0.28 -2.90
N LYS A 2 6.31 1.60 -3.10
CA LYS A 2 6.50 2.28 -4.40
C LYS A 2 7.92 2.83 -4.49
N ILE A 3 8.40 3.08 -5.71
CA ILE A 3 9.69 3.74 -5.99
C ILE A 3 9.50 4.80 -7.07
N HIS A 4 10.50 5.68 -7.23
CA HIS A 4 10.49 6.70 -8.27
C HIS A 4 10.73 6.13 -9.67
N GLU A 5 10.31 6.86 -10.70
CA GLU A 5 10.49 6.49 -12.11
C GLU A 5 11.96 6.18 -12.45
N TYR A 6 12.91 7.02 -12.02
CA TYR A 6 14.33 6.81 -12.35
C TYR A 6 14.88 5.51 -11.75
N GLN A 7 14.38 5.11 -10.56
CA GLN A 7 14.73 3.85 -9.89
C GLN A 7 14.08 2.67 -10.64
N GLY A 8 12.81 2.80 -11.03
CA GLY A 8 12.13 1.82 -11.87
C GLY A 8 12.84 1.59 -13.21
N LYS A 9 13.32 2.67 -13.85
CA LYS A 9 14.12 2.58 -15.07
C LYS A 9 15.49 1.93 -14.85
N GLN A 10 16.09 2.12 -13.67
CA GLN A 10 17.30 1.41 -13.31
C GLN A 10 17.05 -0.10 -13.26
N ILE A 11 15.99 -0.55 -12.61
CA ILE A 11 15.59 -1.96 -12.58
C ILE A 11 15.32 -2.46 -14.01
N LEU A 12 14.52 -1.76 -14.81
CA LEU A 12 14.24 -2.16 -16.18
C LEU A 12 15.53 -2.35 -17.00
N ARG A 13 16.52 -1.48 -16.82
CA ARG A 13 17.82 -1.57 -17.48
C ARG A 13 18.61 -2.81 -17.05
N GLU A 14 18.56 -3.18 -15.78
CA GLU A 14 19.20 -4.42 -15.25
C GLU A 14 18.64 -5.66 -15.93
N PHE A 15 17.34 -5.65 -16.27
CA PHE A 15 16.66 -6.74 -17.00
C PHE A 15 16.68 -6.56 -18.53
N GLY A 16 17.50 -5.64 -19.03
CA GLY A 16 17.73 -5.47 -20.48
C GLY A 16 16.62 -4.75 -21.23
N VAL A 17 15.64 -4.15 -20.55
CA VAL A 17 14.62 -3.30 -21.18
C VAL A 17 15.26 -1.99 -21.65
N PRO A 18 15.10 -1.59 -22.91
CA PRO A 18 15.60 -0.31 -23.39
C PRO A 18 14.91 0.87 -22.69
N VAL A 19 15.69 1.73 -22.08
CA VAL A 19 15.24 2.99 -21.46
C VAL A 19 16.16 4.12 -21.90
N PRO A 20 15.68 5.37 -22.04
CA PRO A 20 16.53 6.51 -22.34
C PRO A 20 17.60 6.70 -21.27
N ARG A 21 18.72 7.34 -21.62
CA ARG A 21 19.68 7.77 -20.61
C ARG A 21 19.08 8.89 -19.76
N GLY A 22 19.33 8.86 -18.47
CA GLY A 22 18.84 9.89 -17.59
C GLY A 22 19.61 9.90 -16.26
N ILE A 23 19.62 11.06 -15.60
CA ILE A 23 20.36 11.34 -14.37
C ILE A 23 19.41 12.02 -13.38
N PRO A 24 19.25 11.49 -12.15
CA PRO A 24 18.49 12.17 -11.10
C PRO A 24 19.23 13.44 -10.62
N ALA A 25 18.46 14.45 -10.22
CA ALA A 25 18.98 15.72 -9.71
C ALA A 25 18.14 16.19 -8.52
N PHE A 26 18.81 16.66 -7.47
CA PHE A 26 18.20 17.12 -6.22
C PHE A 26 18.29 18.64 -6.06
N THR A 27 19.07 19.30 -6.93
CA THR A 27 19.23 20.73 -7.02
C THR A 27 19.14 21.19 -8.47
N VAL A 28 18.88 22.49 -8.68
CA VAL A 28 18.83 23.09 -10.03
C VAL A 28 20.19 22.97 -10.74
N ASP A 29 21.30 23.15 -10.00
CA ASP A 29 22.63 23.06 -10.58
C ASP A 29 23.00 21.63 -10.97
N GLU A 30 22.59 20.63 -10.17
CA GLU A 30 22.68 19.20 -10.55
C GLU A 30 21.87 18.89 -11.80
N ALA A 31 20.69 19.47 -11.97
CA ALA A 31 19.86 19.28 -13.16
C ALA A 31 20.55 19.80 -14.43
N VAL A 32 21.16 20.99 -14.35
CA VAL A 32 21.94 21.56 -15.46
C VAL A 32 23.18 20.71 -15.75
N LYS A 33 23.90 20.27 -14.72
CA LYS A 33 25.06 19.39 -14.88
C LYS A 33 24.67 18.05 -15.52
N ALA A 34 23.56 17.45 -15.08
CA ALA A 34 23.02 16.23 -15.66
C ALA A 34 22.72 16.41 -17.16
N ALA A 35 22.09 17.52 -17.56
CA ALA A 35 21.84 17.83 -18.96
C ALA A 35 23.12 17.99 -19.77
N GLN A 36 24.16 18.62 -19.21
CA GLN A 36 25.48 18.74 -19.84
C GLN A 36 26.14 17.38 -20.04
N GLU A 37 26.07 16.50 -19.04
CA GLU A 37 26.64 15.16 -19.08
C GLU A 37 25.93 14.26 -20.10
N LEU A 38 24.60 14.33 -20.18
CA LEU A 38 23.82 13.60 -21.17
C LEU A 38 24.16 14.06 -22.60
N GLY A 39 24.46 15.36 -22.78
CA GLY A 39 24.66 15.96 -24.10
C GLY A 39 23.34 16.00 -24.88
N GLY A 40 23.42 16.26 -26.16
CA GLY A 40 22.28 16.19 -27.07
C GLY A 40 21.51 17.50 -27.22
N PRO A 41 20.56 17.56 -28.19
CA PRO A 41 19.84 18.80 -28.49
C PRO A 41 18.53 18.96 -27.69
N VAL A 42 18.04 17.90 -27.02
CA VAL A 42 16.75 17.90 -26.34
C VAL A 42 16.83 17.07 -25.06
N TRP A 43 16.32 17.64 -23.97
CA TRP A 43 16.20 16.98 -22.67
C TRP A 43 14.75 17.03 -22.18
N VAL A 44 14.40 16.11 -21.33
CA VAL A 44 13.11 16.11 -20.61
C VAL A 44 13.40 16.29 -19.11
N VAL A 45 12.83 17.36 -18.52
CA VAL A 45 12.89 17.61 -17.08
C VAL A 45 11.63 17.04 -16.46
N LYS A 46 11.77 16.02 -15.60
CA LYS A 46 10.65 15.27 -15.02
C LYS A 46 10.65 15.37 -13.50
N ALA A 47 9.55 15.82 -12.93
CA ALA A 47 9.27 15.70 -11.50
C ALA A 47 9.27 14.23 -11.07
N GLN A 48 9.82 13.93 -9.90
CA GLN A 48 9.81 12.60 -9.32
C GLN A 48 8.94 12.60 -8.06
N ILE A 49 7.73 12.06 -8.19
CA ILE A 49 6.77 11.78 -7.11
C ILE A 49 6.14 10.41 -7.36
N HIS A 50 5.58 9.79 -6.32
CA HIS A 50 4.91 8.48 -6.41
C HIS A 50 3.45 8.59 -6.91
N ALA A 51 3.21 9.44 -7.91
CA ALA A 51 1.89 9.64 -8.50
C ALA A 51 1.96 9.78 -10.03
N ASP A 52 0.89 9.34 -10.70
CA ASP A 52 0.71 9.47 -12.12
C ASP A 52 0.15 10.85 -12.51
N GLY A 53 0.06 11.11 -13.82
CA GLY A 53 -0.45 12.37 -14.34
C GLY A 53 0.51 13.55 -14.19
N ARG A 54 1.80 13.32 -13.90
CA ARG A 54 2.83 14.35 -13.73
C ARG A 54 2.91 15.32 -14.92
N GLY A 55 2.77 14.79 -16.14
CA GLY A 55 2.77 15.60 -17.37
C GLY A 55 1.61 16.59 -17.41
N LYS A 56 0.38 16.11 -17.14
CA LYS A 56 -0.85 16.95 -17.08
C LYS A 56 -0.77 17.99 -15.95
N GLY A 57 -0.14 17.65 -14.83
CA GLY A 57 0.09 18.55 -13.70
C GLY A 57 1.22 19.57 -13.91
N GLY A 58 1.91 19.55 -15.05
CA GLY A 58 3.01 20.48 -15.37
C GLY A 58 4.39 20.05 -14.85
N GLY A 59 4.50 18.84 -14.27
CA GLY A 59 5.75 18.28 -13.74
C GLY A 59 6.68 17.66 -14.79
N VAL A 60 6.36 17.72 -16.09
CA VAL A 60 7.20 17.23 -17.18
C VAL A 60 7.33 18.32 -18.23
N LYS A 61 8.57 18.70 -18.59
CA LYS A 61 8.88 19.75 -19.58
C LYS A 61 10.00 19.32 -20.52
N VAL A 62 9.85 19.62 -21.80
CA VAL A 62 10.86 19.38 -22.83
C VAL A 62 11.71 20.64 -23.00
N ALA A 63 13.01 20.52 -22.75
CA ALA A 63 14.00 21.59 -22.87
C ALA A 63 14.86 21.41 -24.13
N LYS A 64 15.16 22.51 -24.82
CA LYS A 64 15.99 22.57 -26.03
C LYS A 64 17.29 23.34 -25.81
N SER A 65 17.51 23.85 -24.60
CA SER A 65 18.75 24.52 -24.18
C SER A 65 19.00 24.28 -22.69
N LEU A 66 20.23 24.50 -22.23
CA LEU A 66 20.59 24.41 -20.82
C LEU A 66 19.91 25.48 -19.97
N GLU A 67 19.62 26.67 -20.54
CA GLU A 67 18.88 27.74 -19.90
C GLU A 67 17.43 27.28 -19.62
N GLN A 68 16.79 26.60 -20.59
CA GLN A 68 15.47 26.01 -20.38
C GLN A 68 15.48 24.89 -19.34
N VAL A 69 16.53 24.06 -19.32
CA VAL A 69 16.68 23.07 -18.24
C VAL A 69 16.73 23.75 -16.88
N ARG A 70 17.53 24.81 -16.71
CA ARG A 70 17.61 25.59 -15.47
C ARG A 70 16.26 26.22 -15.11
N GLU A 71 15.59 26.86 -16.05
CA GLU A 71 14.27 27.47 -15.86
C GLU A 71 13.25 26.43 -15.39
N PHE A 72 13.11 25.30 -16.10
CA PHE A 72 12.15 24.25 -15.76
C PHE A 72 12.49 23.56 -14.45
N ALA A 73 13.78 23.30 -14.20
CA ALA A 73 14.22 22.76 -12.91
C ALA A 73 13.87 23.71 -11.75
N THR A 74 14.04 25.02 -11.91
CA THR A 74 13.70 26.02 -10.91
C THR A 74 12.18 26.05 -10.63
N ASN A 75 11.38 25.92 -11.66
CA ASN A 75 9.91 25.98 -11.55
C ASN A 75 9.32 24.68 -10.98
N ILE A 76 9.92 23.53 -11.27
CA ILE A 76 9.38 22.23 -10.90
C ILE A 76 9.90 21.77 -9.53
N LEU A 77 11.19 22.01 -9.22
CA LEU A 77 11.76 21.58 -7.94
C LEU A 77 11.15 22.40 -6.79
N GLY A 78 10.56 21.72 -5.83
CA GLY A 78 9.89 22.35 -4.69
C GLY A 78 8.42 22.73 -4.93
N MET A 79 7.90 22.60 -6.17
CA MET A 79 6.49 22.84 -6.44
C MET A 79 5.60 21.81 -5.75
N GLN A 80 4.37 22.22 -5.45
CA GLN A 80 3.31 21.31 -5.02
C GLN A 80 2.60 20.80 -6.28
N LEU A 81 2.93 19.57 -6.69
CA LEU A 81 2.40 18.99 -7.91
C LEU A 81 1.04 18.33 -7.66
N ILE A 82 0.01 18.90 -8.26
CA ILE A 82 -1.36 18.41 -8.16
C ILE A 82 -1.66 17.50 -9.35
N THR A 83 -2.07 16.27 -9.06
CA THR A 83 -2.54 15.29 -10.02
C THR A 83 -3.85 14.66 -9.51
N HIS A 84 -4.52 13.85 -10.32
CA HIS A 84 -5.71 13.13 -9.87
C HIS A 84 -5.43 12.16 -8.70
N GLN A 85 -4.19 11.69 -8.53
CA GLN A 85 -3.80 10.78 -7.44
C GLN A 85 -3.32 11.52 -6.18
N THR A 86 -2.72 12.71 -6.30
CA THR A 86 -2.27 13.49 -5.13
C THR A 86 -3.38 14.30 -4.48
N GLY A 87 -4.53 14.39 -5.13
CA GLY A 87 -5.64 15.21 -4.65
C GLY A 87 -5.30 16.73 -4.63
N PRO A 88 -6.18 17.58 -4.07
CA PRO A 88 -6.01 19.03 -4.09
C PRO A 88 -4.84 19.54 -3.23
N ALA A 89 -4.36 18.74 -2.27
CA ALA A 89 -3.18 19.06 -1.48
C ALA A 89 -1.89 18.98 -2.31
N GLY A 90 -1.86 18.14 -3.33
CA GLY A 90 -0.70 17.85 -4.14
C GLY A 90 0.42 17.14 -3.39
N GLN A 91 1.51 16.84 -4.11
CA GLN A 91 2.74 16.28 -3.54
C GLN A 91 3.93 17.21 -3.84
N LYS A 92 4.77 17.47 -2.85
CA LYS A 92 5.95 18.32 -3.01
C LYS A 92 7.02 17.61 -3.83
N VAL A 93 7.45 18.23 -4.94
CA VAL A 93 8.54 17.71 -5.77
C VAL A 93 9.89 17.99 -5.07
N ARG A 94 10.60 16.94 -4.66
CA ARG A 94 11.88 17.03 -3.97
C ARG A 94 13.07 16.64 -4.84
N ARG A 95 12.81 16.04 -6.00
CA ARG A 95 13.83 15.60 -6.95
C ARG A 95 13.33 15.62 -8.38
N LEU A 96 14.26 15.73 -9.29
CA LEU A 96 14.04 15.72 -10.72
C LEU A 96 14.73 14.53 -11.37
N PHE A 97 14.28 14.17 -12.55
CA PHE A 97 14.98 13.27 -13.45
C PHE A 97 15.20 13.97 -14.77
N ILE A 98 16.46 14.13 -15.18
CA ILE A 98 16.83 14.75 -16.46
C ILE A 98 17.13 13.63 -17.42
N GLU A 99 16.41 13.58 -18.54
CA GLU A 99 16.43 12.45 -19.46
C GLU A 99 16.63 12.92 -20.90
N ASP A 100 17.24 12.08 -21.73
CA ASP A 100 17.33 12.30 -23.18
C ASP A 100 15.94 12.38 -23.80
N GLY A 101 15.74 13.31 -24.72
CA GLY A 101 14.53 13.36 -25.53
C GLY A 101 14.43 12.14 -26.46
N ALA A 102 13.21 11.67 -26.72
CA ALA A 102 12.92 10.56 -27.63
C ALA A 102 12.09 11.04 -28.84
N ASP A 103 12.37 10.46 -30.00
CA ASP A 103 11.56 10.65 -31.22
C ASP A 103 10.37 9.68 -31.20
N ILE A 104 9.25 10.12 -30.59
CA ILE A 104 8.07 9.31 -30.36
C ILE A 104 7.22 9.23 -31.63
N LYS A 105 7.02 8.03 -32.14
CA LYS A 105 6.10 7.73 -33.26
C LYS A 105 4.76 7.19 -32.76
N LYS A 106 4.80 6.34 -31.75
CA LYS A 106 3.61 5.70 -31.19
C LYS A 106 3.81 5.50 -29.70
N GLU A 107 2.79 5.84 -28.94
CA GLU A 107 2.72 5.59 -27.50
C GLU A 107 1.81 4.39 -27.23
N LEU A 108 2.26 3.50 -26.37
CA LEU A 108 1.61 2.24 -26.02
C LEU A 108 1.61 2.08 -24.51
N TYR A 109 0.70 1.26 -24.01
CA TYR A 109 0.65 0.86 -22.61
C TYR A 109 1.04 -0.61 -22.46
N VAL A 110 1.87 -0.95 -21.48
CA VAL A 110 2.10 -2.33 -21.06
C VAL A 110 2.29 -2.42 -19.54
N SER A 111 1.74 -3.46 -18.93
CA SER A 111 1.94 -3.73 -17.49
C SER A 111 1.87 -5.22 -17.17
N MET A 112 2.50 -5.60 -16.05
CA MET A 112 2.40 -6.91 -15.41
C MET A 112 1.66 -6.76 -14.09
N VAL A 113 0.64 -7.58 -13.90
CA VAL A 113 -0.17 -7.64 -12.67
C VAL A 113 -0.54 -9.08 -12.33
N LEU A 114 -0.84 -9.34 -11.07
CA LEU A 114 -1.44 -10.61 -10.67
C LEU A 114 -2.96 -10.56 -10.90
N ASP A 115 -3.46 -11.39 -11.81
CA ASP A 115 -4.90 -11.61 -11.95
C ASP A 115 -5.40 -12.61 -10.90
N ARG A 116 -6.15 -12.11 -9.93
CA ARG A 116 -6.65 -12.92 -8.81
C ARG A 116 -7.68 -13.95 -9.23
N GLY A 117 -8.43 -13.68 -10.30
CA GLY A 117 -9.45 -14.59 -10.81
C GLY A 117 -8.85 -15.87 -11.39
N THR A 118 -7.78 -15.75 -12.16
CA THR A 118 -7.08 -16.88 -12.76
C THR A 118 -5.88 -17.36 -11.93
N GLN A 119 -5.48 -16.60 -10.89
CA GLN A 119 -4.28 -16.84 -10.06
C GLN A 119 -2.99 -16.92 -10.91
N ARG A 120 -2.93 -16.11 -11.97
CA ARG A 120 -1.79 -16.04 -12.90
C ARG A 120 -1.33 -14.60 -13.06
N VAL A 121 -0.07 -14.44 -13.43
CA VAL A 121 0.42 -13.15 -13.91
C VAL A 121 -0.22 -12.85 -15.27
N ALA A 122 -0.73 -11.64 -15.40
CA ALA A 122 -1.30 -11.14 -16.63
C ALA A 122 -0.41 -10.01 -17.18
N LEU A 123 -0.05 -10.13 -18.47
CA LEU A 123 0.44 -9.02 -19.27
C LEU A 123 -0.76 -8.28 -19.83
N LEU A 124 -0.92 -7.02 -19.45
CA LEU A 124 -1.88 -6.10 -20.03
C LEU A 124 -1.18 -5.20 -21.04
N ALA A 125 -1.81 -4.94 -22.18
CA ALA A 125 -1.25 -4.03 -23.17
C ALA A 125 -2.37 -3.30 -23.93
N SER A 126 -2.10 -2.04 -24.32
CA SER A 126 -3.04 -1.23 -25.09
C SER A 126 -2.30 -0.36 -26.13
N SER A 127 -3.00 -0.04 -27.22
CA SER A 127 -2.58 0.98 -28.19
C SER A 127 -2.76 2.41 -27.65
N GLU A 128 -3.49 2.57 -26.54
CA GLU A 128 -3.78 3.84 -25.87
C GLU A 128 -2.73 4.09 -24.77
N GLY A 129 -1.50 4.48 -25.15
CA GLY A 129 -0.43 4.83 -24.24
C GLY A 129 -0.43 6.31 -23.87
N GLY A 130 0.28 6.66 -22.78
CA GLY A 130 0.36 8.03 -22.26
C GLY A 130 -0.94 8.55 -21.64
N MET A 131 -1.95 7.70 -21.55
CA MET A 131 -3.26 7.99 -20.94
C MET A 131 -3.41 7.24 -19.61
N ASP A 132 -4.41 7.66 -18.83
CA ASP A 132 -4.85 6.94 -17.64
C ASP A 132 -5.52 5.62 -18.07
N ILE A 133 -4.94 4.50 -17.68
CA ILE A 133 -5.42 3.18 -18.13
C ILE A 133 -6.76 2.79 -17.51
N GLU A 134 -7.07 3.31 -16.32
CA GLU A 134 -8.37 3.13 -15.67
C GLU A 134 -9.47 3.83 -16.46
N GLU A 135 -9.19 5.02 -17.00
CA GLU A 135 -10.11 5.73 -17.90
C GLU A 135 -10.33 4.95 -19.20
N VAL A 136 -9.27 4.38 -19.78
CA VAL A 136 -9.35 3.50 -20.96
C VAL A 136 -10.14 2.24 -20.64
N ALA A 137 -9.89 1.61 -19.48
CA ALA A 137 -10.62 0.41 -19.06
C ALA A 137 -12.13 0.65 -18.88
N HIS A 138 -12.51 1.86 -18.46
CA HIS A 138 -13.90 2.24 -18.28
C HIS A 138 -14.59 2.62 -19.61
N SER A 139 -13.92 3.40 -20.47
CA SER A 139 -14.48 3.92 -21.70
C SER A 139 -14.40 2.96 -22.89
N ASN A 140 -13.31 2.19 -22.98
CA ASN A 140 -13.02 1.25 -24.08
C ASN A 140 -12.27 0.01 -23.57
N PRO A 141 -12.92 -0.89 -22.81
CA PRO A 141 -12.29 -2.08 -22.25
C PRO A 141 -11.67 -3.01 -23.29
N ASP A 142 -12.18 -3.03 -24.51
CA ASP A 142 -11.68 -3.85 -25.62
C ASP A 142 -10.32 -3.35 -26.15
N ALA A 143 -9.93 -2.12 -25.87
CA ALA A 143 -8.60 -1.61 -26.19
C ALA A 143 -7.50 -2.26 -25.35
N ILE A 144 -7.83 -2.85 -24.19
CA ILE A 144 -6.89 -3.51 -23.31
C ILE A 144 -6.81 -5.00 -23.66
N LYS A 145 -5.68 -5.41 -24.20
CA LYS A 145 -5.37 -6.81 -24.50
C LYS A 145 -4.76 -7.47 -23.27
N LYS A 146 -5.11 -8.74 -23.03
CA LYS A 146 -4.64 -9.51 -21.86
C LYS A 146 -4.03 -10.83 -22.32
N VAL A 147 -2.88 -11.16 -21.76
CA VAL A 147 -2.23 -12.46 -21.91
C VAL A 147 -1.93 -13.02 -20.53
N PHE A 148 -2.47 -14.20 -20.23
CA PHE A 148 -2.19 -14.91 -18.98
C PHE A 148 -0.94 -15.78 -19.15
N ILE A 149 -0.02 -15.65 -18.21
CA ILE A 149 1.27 -16.31 -18.26
C ILE A 149 1.24 -17.55 -17.38
N ASP A 150 1.62 -18.69 -17.92
CA ASP A 150 1.79 -19.91 -17.15
C ASP A 150 3.09 -19.83 -16.35
N PRO A 151 3.07 -19.93 -15.01
CA PRO A 151 4.27 -19.79 -14.19
C PRO A 151 5.32 -20.90 -14.44
N GLY A 152 4.90 -22.05 -14.97
CA GLY A 152 5.82 -23.14 -15.33
C GLY A 152 6.53 -22.96 -16.67
N VAL A 153 6.03 -22.03 -17.52
CA VAL A 153 6.56 -21.79 -18.87
C VAL A 153 7.19 -20.40 -18.99
N GLY A 154 6.61 -19.40 -18.30
CA GLY A 154 6.96 -18.00 -18.44
C GLY A 154 6.33 -17.33 -19.66
N LEU A 155 6.73 -16.09 -19.93
CA LEU A 155 6.25 -15.32 -21.08
C LEU A 155 6.99 -15.75 -22.36
N THR A 156 6.26 -16.38 -23.28
CA THR A 156 6.81 -16.94 -24.52
C THR A 156 6.96 -15.90 -25.63
N ASP A 157 7.88 -16.14 -26.57
CA ASP A 157 8.06 -15.31 -27.78
C ASP A 157 6.75 -15.16 -28.54
N LYS A 158 5.99 -16.24 -28.69
CA LYS A 158 4.71 -16.24 -29.39
C LYS A 158 3.72 -15.29 -28.74
N GLN A 159 3.60 -15.33 -27.42
CA GLN A 159 2.72 -14.40 -26.68
C GLN A 159 3.17 -12.95 -26.83
N CYS A 160 4.49 -12.69 -26.81
CA CYS A 160 5.04 -11.37 -27.06
C CYS A 160 4.68 -10.85 -28.45
N ASP A 161 4.81 -11.69 -29.49
CA ASP A 161 4.49 -11.30 -30.88
C ASP A 161 2.99 -11.05 -31.07
N GLU A 162 2.15 -11.93 -30.55
CA GLU A 162 0.70 -11.81 -30.61
C GLU A 162 0.21 -10.49 -29.96
N ILE A 163 0.71 -10.17 -28.76
CA ILE A 163 0.31 -8.93 -28.08
C ILE A 163 0.90 -7.70 -28.75
N SER A 164 2.16 -7.77 -29.23
CA SER A 164 2.80 -6.68 -29.96
C SER A 164 2.02 -6.33 -31.24
N GLY A 165 1.59 -7.34 -31.99
CA GLY A 165 0.74 -7.15 -33.16
C GLY A 165 -0.61 -6.56 -32.82
N ALA A 166 -1.24 -7.05 -31.72
CA ALA A 166 -2.56 -6.59 -31.28
C ALA A 166 -2.58 -5.11 -30.84
N ILE A 167 -1.47 -4.58 -30.30
CA ILE A 167 -1.33 -3.15 -29.95
C ILE A 167 -0.69 -2.32 -31.08
N GLY A 168 -0.39 -2.98 -32.22
CA GLY A 168 0.08 -2.34 -33.44
C GLY A 168 1.55 -1.90 -33.42
N ILE A 169 2.43 -2.67 -32.79
CA ILE A 169 3.87 -2.57 -33.00
C ILE A 169 4.16 -3.12 -34.40
N PRO A 170 5.00 -2.44 -35.19
CA PRO A 170 5.40 -2.95 -36.53
C PRO A 170 6.14 -4.29 -36.43
N PRO A 171 5.91 -5.27 -37.33
CA PRO A 171 6.59 -6.57 -37.27
C PRO A 171 8.12 -6.47 -37.27
N ALA A 172 8.69 -5.45 -37.93
CA ALA A 172 10.13 -5.19 -37.91
C ALA A 172 10.70 -4.91 -36.51
N SER A 173 9.86 -4.45 -35.58
CA SER A 173 10.21 -4.12 -34.18
C SER A 173 9.89 -5.24 -33.18
N PHE A 174 9.39 -6.40 -33.63
CA PHE A 174 8.97 -7.49 -32.72
C PHE A 174 10.13 -8.04 -31.88
N ALA A 175 11.33 -8.13 -32.45
CA ALA A 175 12.50 -8.61 -31.70
C ALA A 175 12.83 -7.70 -30.50
N GLU A 176 12.74 -6.39 -30.68
CA GLU A 176 12.92 -5.41 -29.59
C GLU A 176 11.75 -5.42 -28.62
N ALA A 177 10.52 -5.56 -29.13
CA ALA A 177 9.33 -5.69 -28.28
C ALA A 177 9.40 -6.93 -27.39
N ARG A 178 9.81 -8.11 -27.91
CA ARG A 178 10.03 -9.32 -27.10
C ARG A 178 11.03 -9.06 -25.99
N LYS A 179 12.18 -8.48 -26.32
CA LYS A 179 13.21 -8.14 -25.32
C LYS A 179 12.63 -7.24 -24.20
N CYS A 180 11.84 -6.25 -24.59
CA CYS A 180 11.20 -5.34 -23.65
C CYS A 180 10.18 -6.05 -22.75
N LEU A 181 9.26 -6.83 -23.33
CA LEU A 181 8.18 -7.50 -22.61
C LEU A 181 8.71 -8.62 -21.71
N GLN A 182 9.67 -9.41 -22.17
CA GLN A 182 10.32 -10.45 -21.36
C GLN A 182 11.16 -9.84 -20.25
N GLY A 183 11.89 -8.75 -20.51
CA GLY A 183 12.61 -8.02 -19.46
C GLY A 183 11.69 -7.46 -18.40
N LEU A 184 10.53 -6.90 -18.79
CA LEU A 184 9.51 -6.45 -17.84
C LEU A 184 8.94 -7.60 -17.00
N TYR A 185 8.68 -8.76 -17.65
CA TYR A 185 8.21 -9.97 -16.97
C TYR A 185 9.24 -10.47 -15.94
N HIS A 186 10.50 -10.57 -16.30
CA HIS A 186 11.55 -10.99 -15.39
C HIS A 186 11.74 -9.98 -14.24
N ALA A 187 11.73 -8.68 -14.52
CA ALA A 187 11.77 -7.66 -13.49
C ALA A 187 10.60 -7.78 -12.49
N TYR A 188 9.39 -8.07 -13.01
CA TYR A 188 8.20 -8.30 -12.20
C TYR A 188 8.33 -9.50 -11.28
N ILE A 189 8.77 -10.66 -11.83
CA ILE A 189 8.88 -11.92 -11.07
C ILE A 189 10.05 -11.87 -10.09
N ASP A 190 11.26 -11.52 -10.58
CA ASP A 190 12.50 -11.67 -9.82
C ASP A 190 12.63 -10.62 -8.69
N LYS A 191 11.90 -9.49 -8.81
CA LYS A 191 11.86 -8.44 -7.78
C LYS A 191 10.59 -8.48 -6.92
N ASP A 192 9.74 -9.50 -7.03
CA ASP A 192 8.46 -9.60 -6.34
C ASP A 192 7.60 -8.34 -6.47
N ALA A 193 7.48 -7.83 -7.69
CA ALA A 193 6.61 -6.70 -7.93
C ALA A 193 5.14 -7.12 -7.87
N ALA A 194 4.29 -6.28 -7.28
CA ALA A 194 2.84 -6.41 -7.33
C ALA A 194 2.25 -5.71 -8.57
N LEU A 195 3.00 -4.73 -9.10
CA LEU A 195 2.74 -4.03 -10.35
C LEU A 195 4.09 -3.64 -10.98
N ALA A 196 4.24 -3.88 -12.28
CA ALA A 196 5.28 -3.28 -13.09
C ALA A 196 4.64 -2.72 -14.36
N GLU A 197 4.73 -1.41 -14.57
CA GLU A 197 4.03 -0.69 -15.63
C GLU A 197 5.00 0.20 -16.41
N ILE A 198 4.81 0.23 -17.72
CA ILE A 198 5.47 1.16 -18.65
C ILE A 198 4.37 1.95 -19.37
N ASN A 199 4.26 3.24 -19.08
CA ASN A 199 3.23 4.11 -19.66
C ASN A 199 3.77 5.53 -19.91
N PRO A 200 4.25 5.85 -21.12
CA PRO A 200 4.16 5.00 -22.31
C PRO A 200 5.39 4.09 -22.59
N LEU A 201 5.12 2.95 -23.20
CA LEU A 201 6.09 2.24 -24.04
C LEU A 201 6.01 2.86 -25.43
N VAL A 202 7.14 3.23 -26.02
CA VAL A 202 7.11 3.93 -27.31
C VAL A 202 7.80 3.15 -28.42
N VAL A 203 7.25 3.30 -29.63
CA VAL A 203 7.95 2.98 -30.86
C VAL A 203 8.53 4.28 -31.40
N THR A 204 9.84 4.33 -31.59
CA THR A 204 10.57 5.50 -32.07
C THR A 204 10.61 5.57 -33.60
N GLY A 205 11.06 6.69 -34.15
CA GLY A 205 11.14 6.90 -35.60
C GLY A 205 12.07 5.92 -36.34
N ASN A 206 13.08 5.41 -35.67
CA ASN A 206 13.97 4.36 -36.19
C ASN A 206 13.45 2.93 -35.95
N GLY A 207 12.27 2.76 -35.37
CA GLY A 207 11.64 1.48 -35.08
C GLY A 207 12.04 0.83 -33.75
N SER A 208 12.86 1.49 -32.94
CA SER A 208 13.22 0.95 -31.60
C SER A 208 12.03 1.03 -30.63
N VAL A 209 11.98 0.05 -29.71
CA VAL A 209 10.97 -0.04 -28.66
C VAL A 209 11.61 0.35 -27.32
N VAL A 210 11.10 1.42 -26.69
CA VAL A 210 11.75 2.06 -25.53
C VAL A 210 10.73 2.38 -24.45
N ALA A 211 11.07 2.11 -23.19
CA ALA A 211 10.25 2.48 -22.03
C ALA A 211 10.53 3.94 -21.62
N LEU A 212 9.56 4.85 -21.81
CA LEU A 212 9.70 6.27 -21.46
C LEU A 212 9.27 6.61 -20.03
N ASP A 213 8.52 5.73 -19.41
CA ASP A 213 8.18 5.83 -17.98
C ASP A 213 8.28 4.45 -17.35
N ALA A 214 8.37 4.38 -16.04
CA ALA A 214 8.41 3.13 -15.29
C ALA A 214 7.76 3.33 -13.93
N LYS A 215 6.80 2.49 -13.62
CA LYS A 215 6.12 2.45 -12.34
C LYS A 215 6.19 1.05 -11.75
N PHE A 216 6.75 0.97 -10.55
CA PHE A 216 6.83 -0.27 -9.79
C PHE A 216 6.16 -0.14 -8.44
N ASN A 217 5.42 -1.17 -8.10
CA ASN A 217 4.93 -1.39 -6.74
C ASN A 217 5.34 -2.81 -6.32
N PHE A 218 6.05 -2.93 -5.21
CA PHE A 218 6.57 -4.20 -4.70
C PHE A 218 5.69 -4.78 -3.62
N ASP A 219 5.63 -6.10 -3.53
CA ASP A 219 4.99 -6.79 -2.41
C ASP A 219 5.77 -6.51 -1.13
N ALA A 220 5.12 -5.83 -0.18
CA ALA A 220 5.73 -5.50 1.10
C ALA A 220 6.16 -6.74 1.90
N ASN A 221 5.46 -7.88 1.71
CA ASN A 221 5.79 -9.14 2.37
C ASN A 221 7.06 -9.81 1.84
N ALA A 222 7.53 -9.42 0.65
CA ALA A 222 8.74 -9.94 0.03
C ALA A 222 9.98 -9.06 0.25
N LEU A 223 9.83 -7.84 0.77
CA LEU A 223 10.92 -6.87 0.89
C LEU A 223 12.11 -7.37 1.74
N TYR A 224 11.89 -8.29 2.66
CA TYR A 224 12.96 -8.86 3.48
C TYR A 224 14.05 -9.55 2.65
N ARG A 225 13.74 -9.99 1.43
CA ARG A 225 14.69 -10.61 0.50
C ARG A 225 15.22 -9.67 -0.58
N HIS A 226 14.77 -8.39 -0.58
CA HIS A 226 15.15 -7.36 -1.53
C HIS A 226 15.71 -6.10 -0.82
N PRO A 227 16.88 -6.19 -0.17
CA PRO A 227 17.48 -5.04 0.52
C PRO A 227 17.84 -3.90 -0.43
N ASP A 228 18.14 -4.20 -1.70
CA ASP A 228 18.34 -3.23 -2.78
C ASP A 228 17.08 -2.39 -3.05
N ILE A 229 15.92 -3.03 -3.07
CA ILE A 229 14.63 -2.32 -3.24
C ILE A 229 14.30 -1.51 -1.98
N VAL A 230 14.54 -2.06 -0.78
CA VAL A 230 14.33 -1.32 0.48
C VAL A 230 15.16 -0.05 0.53
N ALA A 231 16.40 -0.07 0.00
CA ALA A 231 17.26 1.11 -0.09
C ALA A 231 16.73 2.21 -1.03
N MET A 232 15.80 1.89 -1.93
CA MET A 232 15.15 2.84 -2.84
C MET A 232 13.93 3.55 -2.21
N ARG A 233 13.55 3.17 -0.98
CA ARG A 233 12.37 3.73 -0.29
C ARG A 233 12.53 5.22 -0.04
N ASP A 234 11.47 5.98 -0.35
CA ASP A 234 11.39 7.41 -0.06
C ASP A 234 10.28 7.69 0.97
N LEU A 235 10.69 7.95 2.21
CA LEU A 235 9.76 8.22 3.30
C LEU A 235 8.99 9.54 3.14
N ASP A 236 9.52 10.48 2.36
CA ASP A 236 8.83 11.76 2.07
C ASP A 236 7.62 11.59 1.13
N GLU A 237 7.51 10.43 0.48
CA GLU A 237 6.42 10.07 -0.43
C GLU A 237 5.37 9.15 0.22
N GLU A 238 5.59 8.74 1.48
CA GLU A 238 4.70 7.86 2.22
C GLU A 238 3.86 8.64 3.24
N ASP A 239 2.72 8.06 3.64
CA ASP A 239 1.90 8.64 4.71
C ASP A 239 2.65 8.63 6.05
N PRO A 240 2.76 9.76 6.76
CA PRO A 240 3.48 9.84 8.04
C PRO A 240 2.92 8.90 9.11
N ALA A 241 1.62 8.60 9.10
CA ALA A 241 1.01 7.69 10.06
C ALA A 241 1.39 6.22 9.75
N GLU A 242 1.47 5.87 8.45
CA GLU A 242 1.94 4.55 8.00
C GLU A 242 3.42 4.33 8.35
N ILE A 243 4.26 5.35 8.15
CA ILE A 243 5.67 5.32 8.55
C ILE A 243 5.81 5.12 10.07
N GLU A 244 5.01 5.84 10.85
CA GLU A 244 5.07 5.74 12.30
C GLU A 244 4.59 4.35 12.78
N ALA A 245 3.51 3.84 12.19
CA ALA A 245 2.98 2.52 12.48
C ALA A 245 4.00 1.39 12.19
N SER A 246 4.75 1.52 11.10
CA SER A 246 5.76 0.52 10.72
C SER A 246 6.89 0.37 11.75
N LYS A 247 7.18 1.41 12.56
CA LYS A 247 8.19 1.35 13.64
C LYS A 247 7.79 0.42 14.79
N PHE A 248 6.48 0.18 14.93
CA PHE A 248 5.90 -0.66 15.98
C PHE A 248 5.36 -1.99 15.42
N ASP A 249 5.72 -2.32 14.19
CA ASP A 249 5.24 -3.53 13.51
C ASP A 249 3.69 -3.60 13.51
N LEU A 250 3.07 -2.48 13.16
CA LEU A 250 1.63 -2.31 12.98
C LEU A 250 1.32 -2.19 11.49
N ALA A 251 0.40 -3.02 10.99
CA ALA A 251 -0.12 -2.87 9.64
C ALA A 251 -1.20 -1.78 9.63
N TYR A 252 -0.85 -0.60 9.17
CA TYR A 252 -1.71 0.59 9.14
C TYR A 252 -1.83 1.14 7.73
N ILE A 253 -3.05 1.51 7.33
CA ILE A 253 -3.33 2.23 6.08
C ILE A 253 -4.31 3.34 6.40
N SER A 254 -3.96 4.58 6.05
CA SER A 254 -4.83 5.75 6.19
C SER A 254 -5.98 5.70 5.18
N LEU A 255 -7.18 6.09 5.61
CA LEU A 255 -8.39 6.22 4.80
C LEU A 255 -9.09 7.56 5.10
N ASP A 256 -9.97 7.98 4.18
CA ASP A 256 -10.62 9.32 4.25
C ASP A 256 -11.78 9.44 5.25
N GLY A 257 -12.10 8.38 5.99
CA GLY A 257 -13.23 8.34 6.92
C GLY A 257 -12.98 9.04 8.25
N ASN A 258 -13.91 8.79 9.19
CA ASN A 258 -13.92 9.42 10.52
C ASN A 258 -14.10 8.43 11.68
N ILE A 259 -14.12 7.13 11.40
CA ILE A 259 -14.22 6.06 12.40
C ILE A 259 -12.91 5.28 12.41
N GLY A 260 -12.13 5.43 13.49
CA GLY A 260 -10.89 4.67 13.68
C GLY A 260 -11.18 3.20 13.96
N CYS A 261 -10.38 2.32 13.37
CA CYS A 261 -10.49 0.87 13.53
C CYS A 261 -9.21 0.31 14.14
N LEU A 262 -9.33 -0.44 15.26
CA LEU A 262 -8.25 -1.22 15.85
C LEU A 262 -8.70 -2.67 15.95
N VAL A 263 -8.03 -3.55 15.22
CA VAL A 263 -8.48 -4.94 15.04
C VAL A 263 -7.27 -5.88 15.12
N ASN A 264 -7.46 -7.10 15.52
CA ASN A 264 -6.45 -8.15 15.42
C ASN A 264 -6.79 -9.13 14.30
N GLY A 265 -5.95 -9.12 13.28
CA GLY A 265 -6.07 -9.94 12.08
C GLY A 265 -6.69 -9.20 10.89
N ALA A 266 -5.97 -9.22 9.77
CA ALA A 266 -6.31 -8.47 8.56
C ALA A 266 -7.71 -8.79 8.00
N GLY A 267 -8.13 -10.07 8.01
CA GLY A 267 -9.46 -10.47 7.55
C GLY A 267 -10.58 -9.89 8.43
N LEU A 268 -10.38 -9.86 9.75
CA LEU A 268 -11.32 -9.24 10.67
C LEU A 268 -11.35 -7.71 10.51
N ALA A 269 -10.20 -7.10 10.23
CA ALA A 269 -10.12 -5.66 9.98
C ALA A 269 -10.90 -5.26 8.72
N MET A 270 -10.74 -5.99 7.61
CA MET A 270 -11.52 -5.77 6.39
C MET A 270 -13.02 -5.94 6.64
N ALA A 271 -13.44 -7.06 7.26
CA ALA A 271 -14.84 -7.30 7.60
C ALA A 271 -15.42 -6.23 8.55
N THR A 272 -14.61 -5.68 9.45
CA THR A 272 -15.01 -4.58 10.34
C THR A 272 -15.29 -3.32 9.55
N MET A 273 -14.42 -2.96 8.62
CA MET A 273 -14.59 -1.78 7.76
C MET A 273 -15.81 -1.92 6.86
N ASP A 274 -16.00 -3.08 6.24
CA ASP A 274 -17.18 -3.38 5.41
C ASP A 274 -18.48 -3.26 6.22
N THR A 275 -18.47 -3.77 7.46
CA THR A 275 -19.64 -3.67 8.34
C THR A 275 -19.92 -2.22 8.72
N ILE A 276 -18.88 -1.41 9.04
CA ILE A 276 -19.06 0.03 9.30
C ILE A 276 -19.67 0.73 8.09
N LYS A 277 -19.19 0.43 6.88
CA LYS A 277 -19.77 0.95 5.62
C LYS A 277 -21.22 0.54 5.44
N LEU A 278 -21.55 -0.72 5.69
CA LEU A 278 -22.93 -1.24 5.60
C LEU A 278 -23.90 -0.47 6.53
N TYR A 279 -23.43 -0.04 7.71
CA TYR A 279 -24.22 0.76 8.65
C TYR A 279 -24.15 2.28 8.39
N GLY A 280 -23.57 2.70 7.26
CA GLY A 280 -23.50 4.10 6.80
C GLY A 280 -22.47 4.93 7.56
N GLY A 281 -21.36 4.32 7.97
CA GLY A 281 -20.18 4.97 8.53
C GLY A 281 -19.01 4.94 7.56
N GLU A 282 -17.95 5.73 7.86
CA GLU A 282 -16.76 5.85 7.03
C GLU A 282 -15.51 5.51 7.85
N PRO A 283 -14.84 4.35 7.57
CA PRO A 283 -13.60 3.96 8.24
C PRO A 283 -12.47 4.97 7.95
N ALA A 284 -11.75 5.39 9.00
CA ALA A 284 -10.63 6.32 8.91
C ALA A 284 -9.29 5.63 8.67
N ASN A 285 -9.22 4.33 8.91
CA ASN A 285 -8.01 3.53 8.71
C ASN A 285 -8.31 2.04 8.68
N PHE A 286 -7.44 1.29 7.99
CA PHE A 286 -7.20 -0.11 8.29
C PHE A 286 -6.12 -0.18 9.37
N LEU A 287 -6.28 -1.06 10.36
CA LEU A 287 -5.24 -1.33 11.36
C LEU A 287 -5.38 -2.77 11.86
N ASP A 288 -4.31 -3.52 11.68
CA ASP A 288 -4.13 -4.85 12.27
C ASP A 288 -2.98 -4.81 13.28
N VAL A 289 -3.31 -5.01 14.55
CA VAL A 289 -2.31 -5.06 15.63
C VAL A 289 -1.63 -6.42 15.75
N GLY A 290 -2.04 -7.41 14.93
CA GLY A 290 -1.52 -8.77 14.93
C GLY A 290 -2.00 -9.62 16.11
N GLY A 291 -1.66 -10.91 16.08
CA GLY A 291 -2.04 -11.88 17.12
C GLY A 291 -1.24 -11.80 18.43
N GLY A 292 -0.22 -10.95 18.51
CA GLY A 292 0.65 -10.76 19.68
C GLY A 292 0.68 -9.32 20.19
N ALA A 293 -0.42 -8.55 20.06
CA ALA A 293 -0.45 -7.15 20.48
C ALA A 293 -0.18 -6.98 21.98
N THR A 294 0.82 -6.18 22.26
CA THR A 294 1.15 -5.73 23.63
C THR A 294 0.42 -4.45 23.98
N THR A 295 0.36 -4.11 25.25
CA THR A 295 -0.16 -2.79 25.71
C THR A 295 0.55 -1.63 25.01
N GLU A 296 1.84 -1.75 24.73
CA GLU A 296 2.62 -0.74 24.00
C GLU A 296 2.13 -0.58 22.56
N LYS A 297 2.02 -1.68 21.78
CA LYS A 297 1.46 -1.65 20.41
C LYS A 297 0.08 -1.02 20.37
N VAL A 298 -0.80 -1.38 21.30
CA VAL A 298 -2.14 -0.81 21.39
C VAL A 298 -2.08 0.70 21.70
N THR A 299 -1.18 1.12 22.61
CA THR A 299 -1.00 2.54 22.95
C THR A 299 -0.53 3.35 21.74
N GLU A 300 0.47 2.87 21.02
CA GLU A 300 0.97 3.55 19.83
C GLU A 300 -0.07 3.57 18.71
N ALA A 301 -0.83 2.49 18.52
CA ALA A 301 -1.96 2.46 17.60
C ALA A 301 -2.99 3.57 17.91
N PHE A 302 -3.37 3.77 19.17
CA PHE A 302 -4.25 4.88 19.56
C PHE A 302 -3.62 6.25 19.29
N LYS A 303 -2.34 6.44 19.62
CA LYS A 303 -1.63 7.71 19.34
C LYS A 303 -1.62 8.04 17.85
N ILE A 304 -1.38 7.04 17.00
CA ILE A 304 -1.36 7.21 15.54
C ILE A 304 -2.77 7.59 15.06
N MET A 305 -3.80 6.84 15.43
CA MET A 305 -5.19 7.14 15.03
C MET A 305 -5.64 8.53 15.47
N LEU A 306 -5.27 8.95 16.70
CA LEU A 306 -5.67 10.25 17.26
C LEU A 306 -5.01 11.45 16.59
N LYS A 307 -3.99 11.25 15.75
CA LYS A 307 -3.42 12.31 14.91
C LYS A 307 -4.34 12.71 13.76
N ASN A 308 -5.28 11.83 13.38
CA ASN A 308 -6.26 12.16 12.35
C ASN A 308 -7.27 13.19 12.89
N PRO A 309 -7.29 14.43 12.36
CA PRO A 309 -8.17 15.50 12.85
C PRO A 309 -9.65 15.24 12.57
N ASN A 310 -9.96 14.34 11.63
CA ASN A 310 -11.32 14.00 11.24
C ASN A 310 -11.93 12.90 12.13
N LEU A 311 -11.16 12.31 13.04
CA LEU A 311 -11.57 11.18 13.85
C LEU A 311 -12.70 11.58 14.82
N LYS A 312 -13.84 10.88 14.73
CA LYS A 312 -15.03 11.15 15.57
C LYS A 312 -15.37 10.03 16.55
N ALA A 313 -14.98 8.80 16.26
CA ALA A 313 -15.16 7.63 17.12
C ALA A 313 -14.13 6.56 16.79
N ILE A 314 -13.89 5.63 17.72
CA ILE A 314 -13.01 4.48 17.53
C ILE A 314 -13.78 3.19 17.79
N LEU A 315 -13.61 2.20 16.91
CA LEU A 315 -14.05 0.82 17.12
C LEU A 315 -12.83 -0.07 17.35
N VAL A 316 -12.76 -0.69 18.53
CA VAL A 316 -11.86 -1.80 18.83
C VAL A 316 -12.64 -3.10 18.65
N ASN A 317 -12.22 -3.93 17.69
CA ASN A 317 -12.86 -5.21 17.39
C ASN A 317 -11.85 -6.35 17.49
N ILE A 318 -11.94 -7.12 18.57
CA ILE A 318 -10.99 -8.18 18.90
C ILE A 318 -11.67 -9.55 18.87
N PHE A 319 -10.99 -10.49 18.23
CA PHE A 319 -11.30 -11.90 18.36
C PHE A 319 -10.16 -12.61 19.11
N GLY A 320 -10.42 -12.97 20.35
CA GLY A 320 -9.46 -13.64 21.25
C GLY A 320 -9.30 -15.11 20.88
N GLY A 321 -8.11 -15.44 20.38
CA GLY A 321 -7.64 -16.80 20.21
C GLY A 321 -6.39 -17.01 21.08
N ILE A 322 -5.21 -16.95 20.43
CA ILE A 322 -3.91 -16.92 21.13
C ILE A 322 -3.82 -15.67 22.02
N MET A 323 -4.28 -14.53 21.52
CA MET A 323 -4.44 -13.31 22.31
C MET A 323 -5.71 -13.38 23.16
N LYS A 324 -5.59 -13.13 24.47
CA LYS A 324 -6.70 -13.20 25.41
C LYS A 324 -7.40 -11.84 25.53
N CYS A 325 -8.73 -11.87 25.68
CA CYS A 325 -9.53 -10.64 25.76
C CYS A 325 -9.21 -9.80 27.01
N ASP A 326 -8.86 -10.42 28.13
CA ASP A 326 -8.45 -9.74 29.36
C ASP A 326 -7.18 -8.90 29.15
N THR A 327 -6.14 -9.48 28.55
CA THR A 327 -4.88 -8.79 28.24
C THR A 327 -5.10 -7.58 27.31
N ILE A 328 -5.97 -7.75 26.29
CA ILE A 328 -6.32 -6.64 25.42
C ILE A 328 -7.13 -5.58 26.13
N ALA A 329 -8.08 -5.97 26.98
CA ALA A 329 -8.87 -5.04 27.75
C ALA A 329 -8.00 -4.16 28.65
N GLU A 330 -7.02 -4.76 29.34
CA GLU A 330 -6.01 -4.02 30.12
C GLU A 330 -5.21 -3.05 29.24
N GLY A 331 -4.74 -3.53 28.07
CA GLY A 331 -4.03 -2.71 27.08
C GLY A 331 -4.87 -1.52 26.59
N VAL A 332 -6.13 -1.75 26.22
CA VAL A 332 -7.07 -0.71 25.78
C VAL A 332 -7.32 0.32 26.88
N VAL A 333 -7.53 -0.13 28.13
CA VAL A 333 -7.74 0.76 29.29
C VAL A 333 -6.48 1.59 29.58
N ALA A 334 -5.31 0.95 29.60
CA ALA A 334 -4.04 1.63 29.84
C ALA A 334 -3.74 2.65 28.73
N ALA A 335 -3.89 2.26 27.48
CA ALA A 335 -3.70 3.12 26.31
C ALA A 335 -4.66 4.31 26.33
N SER A 336 -5.97 4.08 26.56
CA SER A 336 -6.98 5.12 26.60
C SER A 336 -6.71 6.17 27.69
N LYS A 337 -6.21 5.74 28.86
CA LYS A 337 -5.79 6.62 29.95
C LYS A 337 -4.53 7.41 29.58
N ALA A 338 -3.52 6.73 29.02
CA ALA A 338 -2.24 7.34 28.66
C ALA A 338 -2.38 8.44 27.61
N VAL A 339 -3.27 8.23 26.60
CA VAL A 339 -3.51 9.23 25.54
C VAL A 339 -4.58 10.26 25.91
N GLY A 340 -5.28 10.09 27.02
CA GLY A 340 -6.37 10.98 27.42
C GLY A 340 -7.50 10.99 26.40
N LEU A 341 -8.00 9.82 26.02
CA LEU A 341 -8.96 9.63 24.93
C LEU A 341 -10.21 10.50 25.09
N LYS A 342 -10.50 11.35 24.10
CA LYS A 342 -11.64 12.28 24.11
C LYS A 342 -12.78 11.87 23.18
N VAL A 343 -12.49 10.98 22.22
CA VAL A 343 -13.50 10.47 21.28
C VAL A 343 -14.19 9.23 21.85
N PRO A 344 -15.48 8.98 21.50
CA PRO A 344 -16.18 7.77 21.91
C PRO A 344 -15.43 6.51 21.49
N LEU A 345 -15.35 5.54 22.42
CA LEU A 345 -14.72 4.24 22.21
C LEU A 345 -15.75 3.13 22.29
N VAL A 346 -15.97 2.43 21.19
CA VAL A 346 -16.78 1.21 21.14
C VAL A 346 -15.83 0.02 21.13
N VAL A 347 -16.10 -0.98 21.97
CA VAL A 347 -15.27 -2.17 22.09
C VAL A 347 -16.11 -3.43 21.93
N ARG A 348 -15.74 -4.26 20.96
CA ARG A 348 -16.26 -5.62 20.80
C ARG A 348 -15.13 -6.62 21.02
N MET A 349 -15.31 -7.52 21.98
CA MET A 349 -14.39 -8.62 22.27
C MET A 349 -15.13 -9.94 22.25
N LYS A 350 -14.55 -10.94 21.60
CA LYS A 350 -15.03 -12.33 21.54
C LYS A 350 -13.86 -13.30 21.69
N GLY A 351 -14.10 -14.44 22.33
CA GLY A 351 -13.13 -15.53 22.45
C GLY A 351 -12.60 -15.73 23.87
N THR A 352 -11.32 -16.13 23.98
CA THR A 352 -10.70 -16.50 25.26
C THR A 352 -10.75 -15.35 26.27
N ASN A 353 -11.29 -15.62 27.48
CA ASN A 353 -11.45 -14.66 28.58
C ASN A 353 -12.36 -13.47 28.25
N GLU A 354 -13.38 -13.66 27.39
CA GLU A 354 -14.31 -12.61 26.94
C GLU A 354 -14.98 -11.91 28.15
N ASP A 355 -15.53 -12.66 29.09
CA ASP A 355 -16.28 -12.10 30.23
C ASP A 355 -15.35 -11.29 31.15
N LEU A 356 -14.13 -11.81 31.41
CA LEU A 356 -13.12 -11.09 32.21
C LEU A 356 -12.69 -9.79 31.49
N GLY A 357 -12.48 -9.82 30.18
CA GLY A 357 -12.16 -8.63 29.40
C GLY A 357 -13.26 -7.57 29.47
N LYS A 358 -14.53 -7.98 29.35
CA LYS A 358 -15.69 -7.07 29.49
C LYS A 358 -15.77 -6.48 30.92
N GLU A 359 -15.49 -7.28 31.92
CA GLU A 359 -15.48 -6.83 33.33
C GLU A 359 -14.40 -5.77 33.57
N ILE A 360 -13.18 -5.98 33.04
CA ILE A 360 -12.07 -5.00 33.10
C ILE A 360 -12.48 -3.68 32.44
N LEU A 361 -13.08 -3.73 31.24
CA LEU A 361 -13.57 -2.54 30.55
C LEU A 361 -14.66 -1.81 31.38
N ALA A 362 -15.63 -2.53 31.92
CA ALA A 362 -16.72 -1.96 32.71
C ALA A 362 -16.22 -1.29 34.01
N LYS A 363 -15.21 -1.90 34.66
CA LYS A 363 -14.61 -1.37 35.91
C LYS A 363 -13.57 -0.26 35.66
N SER A 364 -13.20 0.03 34.43
CA SER A 364 -12.14 0.98 34.09
C SER A 364 -12.43 2.43 34.47
N GLY A 365 -13.71 2.78 34.65
CA GLY A 365 -14.18 4.15 34.82
C GLY A 365 -14.15 5.01 33.58
N LEU A 366 -13.80 4.43 32.41
CA LEU A 366 -13.82 5.12 31.14
C LEU A 366 -15.19 5.00 30.44
N PRO A 367 -15.60 5.99 29.64
CA PRO A 367 -16.88 5.96 28.92
C PRO A 367 -16.81 5.00 27.68
N ILE A 368 -16.53 3.73 27.96
CA ILE A 368 -16.42 2.69 26.92
C ILE A 368 -17.80 2.09 26.65
N ILE A 369 -18.15 1.97 25.39
CA ILE A 369 -19.39 1.36 24.90
C ILE A 369 -19.08 -0.07 24.50
N ILE A 370 -19.66 -1.05 25.22
CA ILE A 370 -19.44 -2.48 24.93
C ILE A 370 -20.46 -2.95 23.91
N ALA A 371 -19.99 -3.74 22.93
CA ALA A 371 -20.82 -4.41 21.93
C ALA A 371 -20.59 -5.94 21.96
N ASN A 372 -21.65 -6.71 21.70
CA ASN A 372 -21.62 -8.17 21.79
C ASN A 372 -21.37 -8.87 20.45
N ASN A 373 -21.70 -8.22 19.35
CA ASN A 373 -21.47 -8.72 18.00
C ASN A 373 -21.03 -7.60 17.07
N MET A 374 -20.63 -7.95 15.83
CA MET A 374 -20.05 -7.00 14.88
C MET A 374 -21.08 -5.97 14.39
N GLY A 375 -22.32 -6.39 14.12
CA GLY A 375 -23.39 -5.48 13.70
C GLY A 375 -23.70 -4.45 14.78
N GLU A 376 -23.89 -4.88 16.03
CA GLU A 376 -24.08 -3.99 17.18
C GLU A 376 -22.90 -3.01 17.37
N ALA A 377 -21.67 -3.49 17.15
CA ALA A 377 -20.48 -2.66 17.25
C ALA A 377 -20.46 -1.56 16.18
N ALA A 378 -20.78 -1.93 14.93
CA ALA A 378 -20.86 -0.98 13.84
C ALA A 378 -21.99 0.04 14.02
N GLU A 379 -23.19 -0.42 14.43
CA GLU A 379 -24.32 0.46 14.74
C GLU A 379 -23.95 1.50 15.81
N LYS A 380 -23.37 1.03 16.93
CA LYS A 380 -22.98 1.88 18.07
C LYS A 380 -21.87 2.87 17.68
N VAL A 381 -20.85 2.45 16.94
CA VAL A 381 -19.76 3.35 16.57
C VAL A 381 -20.21 4.39 15.55
N VAL A 382 -21.06 4.01 14.60
CA VAL A 382 -21.64 4.94 13.62
C VAL A 382 -22.55 5.96 14.31
N ALA A 383 -23.40 5.52 15.27
CA ALA A 383 -24.22 6.42 16.07
C ALA A 383 -23.34 7.38 16.90
N ALA A 384 -22.29 6.89 17.55
CA ALA A 384 -21.35 7.68 18.32
C ALA A 384 -20.61 8.72 17.45
N ALA A 385 -20.17 8.34 16.25
CA ALA A 385 -19.54 9.24 15.28
C ALA A 385 -20.48 10.36 14.79
N LYS A 386 -21.79 10.08 14.74
CA LYS A 386 -22.85 11.07 14.43
C LYS A 386 -23.26 11.91 15.64
N GLY A 387 -22.64 11.73 16.82
CA GLY A 387 -22.92 12.50 18.03
C GLY A 387 -24.13 12.01 18.83
N VAL A 388 -24.69 10.85 18.51
CA VAL A 388 -25.79 10.23 19.27
C VAL A 388 -25.20 9.62 20.55
N LYS A 389 -25.62 10.09 21.70
CA LYS A 389 -25.16 9.58 23.02
C LYS A 389 -25.77 8.20 23.27
N SER A 390 -24.98 7.14 23.16
CA SER A 390 -25.31 5.81 23.66
C SER A 390 -24.95 5.73 25.16
N ALA A 391 -25.79 5.05 25.96
CA ALA A 391 -25.54 4.92 27.39
C ALA A 391 -24.25 4.12 27.65
N PRO A 392 -23.34 4.59 28.55
CA PRO A 392 -22.14 3.84 28.90
C PRO A 392 -22.49 2.55 29.66
N ALA A 393 -21.65 1.52 29.53
CA ALA A 393 -21.84 0.16 30.05
C ALA A 393 -22.12 0.09 31.57
N ALA A 394 -21.62 1.06 32.36
CA ALA A 394 -21.84 1.14 33.79
C ALA A 394 -23.32 1.35 34.17
N ALA A 395 -24.15 1.92 33.29
CA ALA A 395 -25.57 2.12 33.53
C ALA A 395 -26.41 0.84 33.31
N ALA A 396 -25.95 -0.05 32.40
CA ALA A 396 -26.64 -1.31 32.10
C ALA A 396 -26.48 -2.35 33.24
N THR A 397 -25.32 -2.39 33.89
CA THR A 397 -25.07 -3.31 35.03
C THR A 397 -25.82 -2.91 36.28
N ALA A 398 -26.02 -1.61 36.53
CA ALA A 398 -26.80 -1.11 37.67
C ALA A 398 -28.31 -1.39 37.53
N ALA A 399 -28.83 -1.39 36.30
CA ALA A 399 -30.24 -1.70 36.00
C ALA A 399 -30.58 -3.19 36.18
N LEU A 400 -29.63 -4.09 35.96
CA LEU A 400 -29.78 -5.54 36.21
C LEU A 400 -29.66 -5.89 37.73
N ALA A 401 -28.93 -5.11 38.52
CA ALA A 401 -28.75 -5.35 39.96
C ALA A 401 -29.93 -4.85 40.80
N THR A 402 -30.78 -3.95 40.31
CA THR A 402 -31.88 -3.34 41.08
C THR A 402 -33.27 -3.97 40.84
N GLY A 403 -33.39 -4.98 39.97
CA GLY A 403 -34.61 -5.80 39.86
C GLY A 403 -35.93 -5.04 39.58
N VAL A 404 -35.89 -3.78 39.13
CA VAL A 404 -37.07 -3.01 38.81
C VAL A 404 -37.38 -3.12 37.32
N VAL A 405 -38.16 -4.15 36.99
CA VAL A 405 -38.81 -4.22 35.66
C VAL A 405 -40.00 -3.25 35.71
N SER A 406 -39.82 -2.02 35.29
CA SER A 406 -40.93 -1.13 34.96
C SER A 406 -41.51 -1.53 33.62
N ALA A 407 -42.66 -2.18 33.69
CA ALA A 407 -43.51 -2.44 32.55
C ALA A 407 -44.16 -1.12 32.09
N ALA A 408 -43.53 -0.41 31.19
CA ALA A 408 -44.17 0.70 30.47
C ALA A 408 -43.43 0.90 29.14
N ALA A 409 -44.10 0.58 28.09
CA ALA A 409 -44.05 1.11 26.73
C ALA A 409 -44.06 0.03 25.65
N THR A 410 -45.19 -0.67 25.56
CA THR A 410 -45.64 -1.23 24.26
C THR A 410 -46.52 -0.16 23.62
N GLN A 411 -45.92 0.70 22.82
CA GLN A 411 -46.62 1.43 21.76
C GLN A 411 -45.88 1.25 20.47
N ALA A 412 -46.38 0.29 19.68
CA ALA A 412 -46.00 0.10 18.31
C ALA A 412 -46.48 1.30 17.49
N ALA A 413 -45.57 2.09 16.97
CA ALA A 413 -45.85 3.03 15.91
C ALA A 413 -45.87 2.27 14.60
N THR A 414 -47.06 2.03 14.09
CA THR A 414 -47.33 1.57 12.72
C THR A 414 -46.93 2.66 11.73
N VAL A 415 -45.80 2.48 11.09
CA VAL A 415 -45.42 3.26 9.90
C VAL A 415 -45.91 2.49 8.68
N THR A 416 -46.96 3.03 8.03
CA THR A 416 -47.50 2.58 6.74
C THR A 416 -46.46 2.82 5.64
N ALA A 417 -45.99 1.73 5.03
CA ALA A 417 -45.21 1.78 3.80
C ALA A 417 -46.11 1.99 2.57
N PRO A 418 -45.67 2.73 1.54
CA PRO A 418 -46.44 2.87 0.32
C PRO A 418 -46.38 1.59 -0.53
N ALA A 419 -47.52 1.29 -1.15
CA ALA A 419 -47.79 0.09 -1.96
C ALA A 419 -46.79 -0.07 -3.12
N ALA A 420 -46.09 -1.20 -3.16
CA ALA A 420 -45.36 -1.67 -4.32
C ALA A 420 -46.29 -2.54 -5.20
N VAL A 421 -46.21 -2.29 -6.49
CA VAL A 421 -46.94 -2.94 -7.57
C VAL A 421 -46.65 -4.44 -7.58
N ALA A 422 -47.73 -5.24 -7.56
CA ALA A 422 -47.67 -6.70 -7.62
C ALA A 422 -47.26 -7.17 -9.02
N ALA A 423 -46.11 -7.79 -9.14
CA ALA A 423 -45.78 -8.67 -10.24
C ALA A 423 -46.02 -10.13 -9.79
N THR A 424 -46.98 -10.78 -10.42
CA THR A 424 -47.38 -12.17 -10.18
C THR A 424 -46.27 -13.12 -10.65
N SER A 425 -45.57 -13.76 -9.72
CA SER A 425 -44.81 -14.98 -9.99
C SER A 425 -45.38 -16.14 -9.17
N LYS A 426 -45.75 -17.22 -9.88
CA LYS A 426 -46.22 -18.48 -9.30
C LYS A 426 -45.19 -19.05 -8.30
N PRO A 427 -45.64 -19.66 -7.19
CA PRO A 427 -44.72 -20.36 -6.29
C PRO A 427 -44.25 -21.67 -6.94
N LEU A 428 -42.93 -21.88 -6.93
CA LEU A 428 -42.33 -23.18 -7.20
C LEU A 428 -42.47 -24.04 -5.93
N GLU A 429 -43.12 -25.18 -6.07
CA GLU A 429 -43.16 -26.21 -5.01
C GLU A 429 -41.77 -26.76 -4.70
N PRO A 430 -41.44 -27.05 -3.44
CA PRO A 430 -40.18 -27.65 -3.09
C PRO A 430 -40.14 -29.13 -3.47
N SER A 431 -39.27 -29.50 -4.40
CA SER A 431 -38.96 -30.89 -4.70
C SER A 431 -38.25 -31.55 -3.52
N ALA A 432 -38.69 -32.75 -3.15
CA ALA A 432 -38.18 -33.58 -2.06
C ALA A 432 -36.68 -33.93 -2.18
N PRO A 433 -35.96 -34.18 -1.07
CA PRO A 433 -34.50 -34.31 -1.05
C PRO A 433 -34.02 -35.66 -1.60
N ALA A 434 -33.17 -35.62 -2.61
CA ALA A 434 -32.36 -36.76 -3.06
C ALA A 434 -31.23 -37.06 -2.06
N ALA A 435 -31.58 -37.60 -0.89
CA ALA A 435 -30.65 -37.80 0.22
C ALA A 435 -29.96 -39.19 0.30
N GLY A 436 -30.11 -40.01 -0.74
CA GLY A 436 -29.56 -41.37 -0.72
C GLY A 436 -28.15 -41.53 -1.35
N TRP A 437 -27.93 -40.93 -2.48
CA TRP A 437 -26.70 -41.14 -3.28
C TRP A 437 -25.46 -40.40 -2.74
N MET A 438 -25.66 -39.28 -2.08
CA MET A 438 -24.55 -38.46 -1.54
C MET A 438 -23.85 -39.15 -0.36
N LYS A 439 -24.55 -39.99 0.43
CA LYS A 439 -23.93 -40.84 1.49
C LYS A 439 -23.05 -41.90 0.88
N TRP A 440 -23.46 -42.54 -0.21
CA TRP A 440 -22.66 -43.51 -0.92
C TRP A 440 -21.45 -42.90 -1.62
N LEU A 441 -21.59 -41.70 -2.17
CA LEU A 441 -20.47 -40.97 -2.78
C LEU A 441 -19.39 -40.65 -1.74
N MET A 442 -19.75 -40.19 -0.55
CA MET A 442 -18.80 -39.93 0.55
C MET A 442 -18.09 -41.19 1.03
N VAL A 443 -18.78 -42.33 1.09
CA VAL A 443 -18.15 -43.63 1.45
C VAL A 443 -17.16 -44.09 0.37
N ILE A 444 -17.51 -43.92 -0.92
CA ILE A 444 -16.62 -44.30 -2.02
C ILE A 444 -15.38 -43.39 -2.05
N VAL A 445 -15.54 -42.06 -1.90
CA VAL A 445 -14.41 -41.11 -1.85
C VAL A 445 -13.52 -41.38 -0.65
N SER A 446 -14.08 -41.67 0.52
CA SER A 446 -13.31 -42.02 1.72
C SER A 446 -12.51 -43.33 1.56
N THR A 447 -13.10 -44.38 0.94
CA THR A 447 -12.40 -45.62 0.67
C THR A 447 -11.28 -45.49 -0.36
N ILE A 448 -11.48 -44.69 -1.39
CA ILE A 448 -10.44 -44.38 -2.39
C ILE A 448 -9.27 -43.62 -1.73
N LEU A 449 -9.58 -42.64 -0.87
CA LEU A 449 -8.56 -41.84 -0.18
C LEU A 449 -7.70 -42.70 0.77
N VAL A 450 -8.34 -43.64 1.52
CA VAL A 450 -7.65 -44.58 2.38
C VAL A 450 -6.79 -45.56 1.56
N ALA A 451 -7.27 -46.04 0.42
CA ALA A 451 -6.51 -46.92 -0.45
C ALA A 451 -5.29 -46.21 -1.07
N LEU A 452 -5.41 -44.92 -1.44
CA LEU A 452 -4.29 -44.10 -1.92
C LEU A 452 -3.25 -43.84 -0.84
N LEU A 453 -3.68 -43.54 0.39
CA LEU A 453 -2.78 -43.37 1.53
C LEU A 453 -2.03 -44.67 1.88
N LEU A 454 -2.70 -45.84 1.86
CA LEU A 454 -2.06 -47.11 2.09
C LEU A 454 -1.06 -47.48 0.99
N ARG A 455 -1.35 -47.13 -0.26
CA ARG A 455 -0.43 -47.28 -1.40
C ARG A 455 0.80 -46.39 -1.27
N GLN A 456 0.63 -45.15 -0.80
CA GLN A 456 1.73 -44.21 -0.55
C GLN A 456 2.63 -44.68 0.62
N CYS A 457 2.04 -45.24 1.69
CA CYS A 457 2.78 -45.83 2.79
C CYS A 457 3.55 -47.12 2.38
N SER A 458 3.06 -47.88 1.39
CA SER A 458 3.80 -49.07 0.91
C SER A 458 4.98 -48.68 0.01
N GLN A 459 4.88 -47.59 -0.75
CA GLN A 459 5.98 -47.09 -1.56
C GLN A 459 7.12 -46.46 -0.73
N LEU A 460 6.83 -45.99 0.49
CA LEU A 460 7.83 -45.44 1.42
C LEU A 460 8.69 -46.56 2.08
N LYS A 461 8.32 -47.84 1.94
CA LYS A 461 9.11 -48.98 2.45
C LYS A 461 10.17 -49.53 1.48
N GLU A 462 10.18 -49.07 0.23
CA GLU A 462 11.11 -49.53 -0.82
C GLU A 462 12.02 -48.41 -1.33
N ALA A 463 12.38 -47.41 -0.51
CA ALA A 463 13.43 -46.47 -0.89
C ALA A 463 14.80 -47.18 -0.82
N PRO A 464 15.61 -47.14 -1.90
CA PRO A 464 16.93 -47.77 -1.90
C PRO A 464 17.85 -47.05 -0.90
N VAL A 465 18.54 -47.87 -0.09
CA VAL A 465 19.59 -47.42 0.84
C VAL A 465 20.67 -46.69 0.04
N ALA A 466 20.91 -45.44 0.34
CA ALA A 466 21.98 -44.64 -0.26
C ALA A 466 23.34 -45.35 -0.01
N PRO A 467 24.25 -45.36 -1.02
CA PRO A 467 25.57 -45.92 -0.84
C PRO A 467 26.36 -45.14 0.20
N ALA A 468 27.05 -45.87 1.09
CA ALA A 468 27.88 -45.32 2.16
C ALA A 468 28.90 -44.33 1.65
N ALA A 469 28.99 -43.18 2.31
CA ALA A 469 30.00 -42.17 2.06
C ALA A 469 31.42 -42.75 2.16
N PRO A 470 32.36 -42.35 1.29
CA PRO A 470 33.74 -42.78 1.36
C PRO A 470 34.39 -42.26 2.64
N LYS A 471 35.15 -43.14 3.33
CA LYS A 471 35.91 -42.84 4.53
C LYS A 471 36.81 -41.60 4.29
N ALA A 472 36.74 -40.65 5.20
CA ALA A 472 37.64 -39.49 5.23
C ALA A 472 39.09 -39.99 5.34
N VAL A 473 39.91 -39.53 4.42
CA VAL A 473 41.36 -39.67 4.45
C VAL A 473 41.88 -38.70 5.53
N GLU A 474 42.58 -39.26 6.50
CA GLU A 474 43.23 -38.54 7.58
C GLU A 474 44.26 -37.56 7.02
N ALA A 475 44.11 -36.25 7.25
CA ALA A 475 45.08 -35.23 6.94
C ALA A 475 46.18 -35.22 8.01
N PRO A 476 47.45 -34.99 7.62
CA PRO A 476 48.58 -35.02 8.57
C PRO A 476 48.54 -33.83 9.52
N LYS A 477 48.83 -34.08 10.78
CA LYS A 477 49.03 -33.07 11.84
C LYS A 477 50.11 -32.10 11.45
N ALA A 478 49.77 -30.82 11.31
CA ALA A 478 50.71 -29.72 11.26
C ALA A 478 50.90 -29.14 12.66
N ASP A 479 52.16 -28.90 13.00
CA ASP A 479 52.66 -28.42 14.30
C ASP A 479 52.06 -27.06 14.68
N ALA A 480 51.85 -26.92 15.98
CA ALA A 480 51.40 -25.69 16.63
C ALA A 480 52.45 -24.56 16.51
N ALA A 481 52.14 -23.57 15.70
CA ALA A 481 52.83 -22.29 15.74
C ALA A 481 52.00 -21.27 16.56
N LYS A 482 52.68 -20.65 17.52
CA LYS A 482 52.24 -19.65 18.47
C LYS A 482 51.55 -18.47 17.79
N PRO A 483 50.46 -17.88 18.33
CA PRO A 483 49.81 -16.70 17.73
C PRO A 483 50.71 -15.47 17.85
N ALA A 484 50.91 -14.77 16.74
CA ALA A 484 51.55 -13.47 16.71
C ALA A 484 50.55 -12.41 17.21
N GLU A 485 51.05 -11.53 18.06
CA GLU A 485 50.39 -10.37 18.65
C GLU A 485 49.89 -9.40 17.56
N ALA A 486 48.61 -9.02 17.60
CA ALA A 486 48.04 -7.99 16.75
C ALA A 486 48.57 -6.59 17.19
N PRO A 487 48.88 -5.68 16.27
CA PRO A 487 49.28 -4.33 16.62
C PRO A 487 48.13 -3.53 17.22
N LYS A 488 48.38 -2.89 18.37
CA LYS A 488 47.51 -1.90 19.01
C LYS A 488 47.34 -0.70 18.07
N VAL A 489 46.11 -0.44 17.66
CA VAL A 489 45.73 0.84 17.07
C VAL A 489 45.47 1.81 18.21
N GLU A 490 46.30 2.83 18.30
CA GLU A 490 46.16 3.97 19.19
C GLU A 490 44.92 4.80 18.82
N ALA A 491 44.05 5.10 19.79
CA ALA A 491 42.91 5.98 19.63
C ALA A 491 43.39 7.44 19.46
N PRO A 492 42.81 8.23 18.54
CA PRO A 492 43.15 9.64 18.43
C PRO A 492 42.60 10.43 19.62
N ALA A 493 43.41 11.35 20.12
CA ALA A 493 43.15 12.27 21.22
C ALA A 493 41.93 13.20 20.91
N PRO A 494 41.21 13.69 21.93
CA PRO A 494 40.08 14.59 21.73
C PRO A 494 40.55 15.97 21.25
N ALA A 495 39.85 16.48 20.22
CA ALA A 495 40.06 17.81 19.66
C ALA A 495 39.68 18.90 20.67
N ALA A 496 40.54 19.91 20.79
CA ALA A 496 40.43 21.08 21.65
C ALA A 496 39.20 21.95 21.28
N GLU A 497 38.53 22.48 22.30
CA GLU A 497 37.48 23.50 22.18
C GLU A 497 38.00 24.75 21.43
N PRO A 498 37.21 25.36 20.52
CA PRO A 498 37.56 26.65 19.95
C PRO A 498 37.22 27.80 20.92
N ALA A 499 38.16 28.68 21.08
CA ALA A 499 38.10 29.90 21.87
C ALA A 499 36.97 30.84 21.43
N LYS A 500 36.29 31.44 22.43
CA LYS A 500 35.34 32.54 22.25
C LYS A 500 36.06 33.75 21.67
N THR A 501 35.62 34.21 20.49
CA THR A 501 35.94 35.55 19.99
C THR A 501 34.67 36.39 20.04
N ASP A 502 34.81 37.55 20.68
CA ASP A 502 33.79 38.59 20.81
C ASP A 502 33.34 39.12 19.45
N ALA A 503 32.03 39.22 19.26
CA ALA A 503 31.40 39.88 18.13
C ALA A 503 31.15 41.38 18.43
N PRO A 504 31.43 42.29 17.52
CA PRO A 504 31.07 43.70 17.69
C PRO A 504 29.56 43.92 17.33
N LYS A 505 28.92 44.70 18.16
CA LYS A 505 27.56 45.25 17.94
C LYS A 505 27.54 46.11 16.68
N ALA A 506 26.62 45.83 15.77
CA ALA A 506 26.22 46.75 14.70
C ALA A 506 24.76 47.16 14.86
N ASP A 507 24.53 48.44 14.83
CA ASP A 507 23.28 49.16 14.97
C ASP A 507 22.29 48.82 13.87
N ALA A 508 21.02 48.68 14.23
CA ALA A 508 19.87 48.53 13.32
C ALA A 508 19.34 49.93 12.92
N PRO A 509 19.07 50.21 11.66
CA PRO A 509 18.28 51.40 11.28
C PRO A 509 16.79 51.09 11.32
N LYS A 510 16.04 52.00 11.99
CA LYS A 510 14.58 52.08 11.98
C LYS A 510 14.08 52.39 10.57
N ALA A 511 13.15 51.60 10.06
CA ALA A 511 12.36 51.95 8.88
C ALA A 511 10.96 52.41 9.29
N GLU A 512 10.62 53.63 8.87
CA GLU A 512 9.30 54.27 9.00
C GLU A 512 8.25 53.58 8.14
N VAL A 513 7.08 53.38 8.69
CA VAL A 513 5.89 52.92 8.00
C VAL A 513 5.19 54.14 7.39
N LYS A 514 5.16 54.26 6.05
CA LYS A 514 4.22 55.16 5.34
C LYS A 514 3.03 54.33 4.82
N LYS A 515 1.85 54.66 5.37
CA LYS A 515 0.54 54.30 4.82
C LYS A 515 0.34 55.00 3.47
N ALA A 516 -0.07 54.29 2.43
CA ALA A 516 -0.70 54.86 1.24
C ALA A 516 -1.97 54.08 0.89
N ALA A 517 -2.97 54.82 0.46
CA ALA A 517 -4.37 54.48 0.32
C ALA A 517 -4.73 53.77 -1.00
N SER A 518 -5.81 53.00 -0.88
CA SER A 518 -6.82 52.60 -1.89
C SER A 518 -6.61 52.96 -3.36
N GLY A 519 -6.74 51.94 -4.23
CA GLY A 519 -6.97 52.13 -5.67
C GLY A 519 -7.31 50.78 -6.33
N THR A 520 -8.61 50.57 -6.48
CA THR A 520 -9.22 49.47 -7.23
C THR A 520 -8.92 49.63 -8.71
N THR A 521 -8.35 48.61 -9.38
CA THR A 521 -8.42 48.52 -10.85
C THR A 521 -8.67 47.07 -11.24
N ARG A 522 -9.84 46.86 -11.82
CA ARG A 522 -10.34 45.67 -12.47
C ARG A 522 -9.65 45.52 -13.82
N VAL A 523 -9.05 44.36 -14.11
CA VAL A 523 -8.63 44.02 -15.47
C VAL A 523 -9.36 42.75 -15.88
N GLU A 524 -10.25 42.87 -16.84
CA GLU A 524 -10.82 41.80 -17.64
C GLU A 524 -9.72 41.21 -18.54
N ILE A 525 -9.63 39.91 -18.60
CA ILE A 525 -8.91 39.21 -19.66
C ILE A 525 -9.91 38.31 -20.36
N VAL A 526 -10.15 38.65 -21.63
CA VAL A 526 -10.86 37.85 -22.64
C VAL A 526 -9.83 37.01 -23.38
N ALA A 527 -10.26 35.77 -23.70
CA ALA A 527 -9.70 34.70 -24.52
C ALA A 527 -8.68 33.76 -23.87
#